data_ab8ca372222433958c8ebf954a25c320
#
_entry.id   ab8ca372222433958c8ebf954a25c320
#
_cell.length_a   1.000
_cell.length_b   1.000
_cell.length_c   1.000
_cell.angle_alpha   90.00
_cell.angle_beta   90.00
_cell.angle_gamma   90.00
#
_symmetry.space_group_name_H-M   'P 1'
#
loop_
_entity.id
_entity.type
_entity.pdbx_description
1 polymer ?
#
loop_
_entity_poly.entity_id
_entity_poly.type
_entity_poly.pdbx_seq_one_letter_code
_entity_poly.pdbx_strand_id
1 'polypeptide(L)'
;MPYNSVLKNIFEVIEAKRGLQELRLFQHHCPTKSWDTYKMIKIISDANRESFVLDVGCYESPILPMLKRLGFINLYGCDLVLKSADRNPTFFTNNNNNSSSFEYHEDYEPIAEMYSDKSYQLSIRNLENTNYRDQMFDYVTSLSVIEHGVNIEKYFKEMSRIIKSNGYLLTSTDYWPDKLVNNKKILSNNTPDNIFSREEIENLVEIGEKNGLKLIEPIDFEYKDKVVRWNSIDLDFTFIFFAMRKD
;
A
#
# COMPACT_ATOMS: atom_id res chain seq x y z
N MET A 1 -16.25 9.66 -4.01
CA MET A 1 -15.78 8.27 -4.25
C MET A 1 -16.13 7.41 -3.06
N PRO A 2 -16.64 6.17 -3.24
CA PRO A 2 -16.73 5.20 -2.15
C PRO A 2 -15.32 4.91 -1.62
N TYR A 3 -15.22 4.60 -0.33
CA TYR A 3 -13.91 4.22 0.24
C TYR A 3 -13.42 2.90 -0.37
N ASN A 4 -14.25 1.85 -0.29
CA ASN A 4 -13.91 0.53 -0.82
C ASN A 4 -14.29 0.44 -2.31
N SER A 5 -13.31 0.44 -3.19
CA SER A 5 -13.58 0.42 -4.63
C SER A 5 -12.38 -0.02 -5.46
N VAL A 6 -12.66 -0.35 -6.70
CA VAL A 6 -11.68 -0.48 -7.79
C VAL A 6 -11.33 0.90 -8.32
N LEU A 7 -10.10 1.11 -8.78
CA LEU A 7 -9.70 2.29 -9.57
C LEU A 7 -10.37 2.18 -10.94
N LYS A 8 -11.38 3.04 -11.20
CA LYS A 8 -12.25 2.92 -12.37
C LYS A 8 -11.63 3.47 -13.65
N ASN A 9 -10.91 4.58 -13.55
CA ASN A 9 -10.34 5.28 -14.71
C ASN A 9 -9.26 6.30 -14.28
N ILE A 10 -8.58 6.86 -15.26
CA ILE A 10 -7.50 7.83 -15.05
C ILE A 10 -7.97 9.15 -14.37
N PHE A 11 -9.24 9.52 -14.48
CA PHE A 11 -9.75 10.75 -13.84
C PHE A 11 -9.73 10.62 -12.31
N GLU A 12 -9.96 9.42 -11.76
CA GLU A 12 -9.82 9.20 -10.31
C GLU A 12 -8.38 9.38 -9.82
N VAL A 13 -7.38 9.06 -10.65
CA VAL A 13 -5.97 9.34 -10.34
C VAL A 13 -5.72 10.86 -10.31
N ILE A 14 -6.28 11.60 -11.27
CA ILE A 14 -6.15 13.06 -11.32
C ILE A 14 -6.81 13.71 -10.09
N GLU A 15 -7.99 13.23 -9.69
CA GLU A 15 -8.68 13.71 -8.48
C GLU A 15 -7.87 13.40 -7.22
N ALA A 16 -7.32 12.22 -7.11
CA ALA A 16 -6.48 11.82 -5.98
C ALA A 16 -5.21 12.70 -5.86
N LYS A 17 -4.54 12.97 -7.00
CA LYS A 17 -3.40 13.89 -7.04
C LYS A 17 -3.77 15.30 -6.58
N ARG A 18 -4.94 15.81 -7.02
CA ARG A 18 -5.46 17.09 -6.55
C ARG A 18 -5.72 17.07 -5.04
N GLY A 19 -6.35 16.01 -4.53
CA GLY A 19 -6.60 15.85 -3.10
C GLY A 19 -5.32 15.82 -2.26
N LEU A 20 -4.25 15.17 -2.74
CA LEU A 20 -2.93 15.22 -2.08
C LEU A 20 -2.36 16.65 -2.08
N GLN A 21 -2.48 17.39 -3.19
CA GLN A 21 -2.04 18.80 -3.28
C GLN A 21 -2.82 19.72 -2.33
N GLU A 22 -4.13 19.54 -2.20
CA GLU A 22 -4.97 20.28 -1.24
C GLU A 22 -4.52 20.06 0.22
N LEU A 23 -4.05 18.85 0.53
CA LEU A 23 -3.43 18.51 1.80
C LEU A 23 -1.96 18.97 1.91
N ARG A 24 -1.41 19.61 0.89
CA ARG A 24 0.01 20.03 0.78
C ARG A 24 0.98 18.84 0.88
N LEU A 25 0.58 17.70 0.35
CA LEU A 25 1.38 16.49 0.28
C LEU A 25 1.95 16.30 -1.12
N PHE A 26 3.07 15.60 -1.21
CA PHE A 26 3.66 15.18 -2.47
C PHE A 26 2.86 14.02 -3.10
N GLN A 27 3.12 13.74 -4.37
CA GLN A 27 2.48 12.64 -5.10
C GLN A 27 3.33 11.38 -5.00
N HIS A 28 2.72 10.22 -5.24
CA HIS A 28 3.47 8.99 -5.38
C HIS A 28 4.30 9.04 -6.68
N HIS A 29 5.54 8.53 -6.67
CA HIS A 29 6.42 8.47 -7.85
C HIS A 29 5.82 7.69 -9.02
N CYS A 30 5.03 6.65 -8.75
CA CYS A 30 4.17 6.03 -9.73
C CYS A 30 2.83 6.78 -9.72
N PRO A 31 2.49 7.56 -10.77
CA PRO A 31 1.34 8.46 -10.75
C PRO A 31 0.01 7.78 -10.42
N THR A 32 -0.20 6.55 -10.90
CA THR A 32 -1.44 5.77 -10.65
C THR A 32 -1.58 5.37 -9.19
N LYS A 33 -0.47 5.15 -8.48
CA LYS A 33 -0.43 4.85 -7.04
C LYS A 33 -0.80 6.05 -6.15
N SER A 34 -0.91 7.25 -6.70
CA SER A 34 -1.47 8.39 -5.97
C SER A 34 -2.93 8.16 -5.58
N TRP A 35 -3.66 7.29 -6.30
CA TRP A 35 -5.06 7.00 -6.03
C TRP A 35 -5.28 6.25 -4.71
N ASP A 36 -4.61 5.12 -4.53
CA ASP A 36 -4.71 4.31 -3.31
C ASP A 36 -4.01 4.98 -2.12
N THR A 37 -2.85 5.62 -2.36
CA THR A 37 -2.18 6.48 -1.39
C THR A 37 -3.12 7.56 -0.84
N TYR A 38 -3.82 8.29 -1.71
CA TYR A 38 -4.77 9.34 -1.29
C TYR A 38 -5.92 8.76 -0.46
N LYS A 39 -6.47 7.59 -0.84
CA LYS A 39 -7.53 6.93 -0.08
C LYS A 39 -7.09 6.60 1.34
N MET A 40 -5.87 6.04 1.51
CA MET A 40 -5.30 5.75 2.83
C MET A 40 -5.12 7.02 3.65
N ILE A 41 -4.48 8.04 3.07
CA ILE A 41 -4.23 9.32 3.72
C ILE A 41 -5.55 9.99 4.12
N LYS A 42 -6.57 10.00 3.25
CA LYS A 42 -7.87 10.61 3.53
C LYS A 42 -8.58 9.99 4.72
N ILE A 43 -8.49 8.66 4.90
CA ILE A 43 -9.08 7.97 6.05
C ILE A 43 -8.36 8.35 7.35
N ILE A 44 -7.03 8.50 7.29
CA ILE A 44 -6.20 8.75 8.48
C ILE A 44 -6.13 10.24 8.81
N SER A 45 -6.27 11.13 7.82
CA SER A 45 -5.99 12.58 7.96
C SER A 45 -6.76 13.28 9.08
N ASP A 46 -7.95 12.82 9.41
CA ASP A 46 -8.79 13.41 10.45
C ASP A 46 -8.58 12.78 11.85
N ALA A 47 -7.70 11.77 11.94
CA ALA A 47 -7.41 11.08 13.19
C ALA A 47 -6.58 11.95 14.16
N ASN A 48 -6.57 11.55 15.45
CA ASN A 48 -5.69 12.14 16.44
C ASN A 48 -4.23 11.95 16.00
N ARG A 49 -3.42 13.00 16.06
CA ARG A 49 -1.99 13.00 15.67
C ARG A 49 -1.12 12.08 16.54
N GLU A 50 -1.63 11.69 17.70
CA GLU A 50 -1.01 10.70 18.59
C GLU A 50 -1.42 9.25 18.28
N SER A 51 -2.27 9.01 17.27
CA SER A 51 -2.62 7.67 16.81
C SER A 51 -1.38 6.89 16.38
N PHE A 52 -1.33 5.63 16.74
CA PHE A 52 -0.27 4.71 16.34
C PHE A 52 -0.57 4.18 14.94
N VAL A 53 0.29 4.49 13.98
CA VAL A 53 0.15 4.06 12.59
C VAL A 53 1.29 3.15 12.22
N LEU A 54 0.99 2.00 11.65
CA LEU A 54 1.95 1.06 11.07
C LEU A 54 1.75 0.99 9.55
N ASP A 55 2.83 1.14 8.81
CA ASP A 55 2.88 0.82 7.38
C ASP A 55 3.62 -0.51 7.20
N VAL A 56 2.90 -1.56 6.75
CA VAL A 56 3.50 -2.87 6.45
C VAL A 56 3.91 -2.91 4.98
N GLY A 57 5.10 -3.45 4.69
CA GLY A 57 5.71 -3.31 3.36
C GLY A 57 6.12 -1.87 3.09
N CYS A 58 6.69 -1.19 4.10
CA CYS A 58 6.96 0.24 4.07
C CYS A 58 8.14 0.65 3.16
N TYR A 59 8.79 -0.31 2.52
CA TYR A 59 9.89 -0.04 1.61
C TYR A 59 9.41 0.80 0.42
N GLU A 60 9.99 1.99 0.24
CA GLU A 60 9.59 2.97 -0.79
C GLU A 60 8.13 3.48 -0.69
N SER A 61 7.42 3.18 0.39
CA SER A 61 6.07 3.69 0.62
C SER A 61 6.10 5.18 1.04
N PRO A 62 5.23 6.03 0.45
CA PRO A 62 5.13 7.44 0.82
C PRO A 62 4.26 7.70 2.05
N ILE A 63 3.58 6.68 2.58
CA ILE A 63 2.54 6.83 3.62
C ILE A 63 3.09 7.49 4.88
N LEU A 64 4.17 6.94 5.46
CA LEU A 64 4.72 7.48 6.70
C LEU A 64 5.25 8.92 6.54
N PRO A 65 6.04 9.27 5.50
CA PRO A 65 6.45 10.66 5.26
C PRO A 65 5.27 11.63 5.08
N MET A 66 4.20 11.21 4.41
CA MET A 66 2.99 12.00 4.27
C MET A 66 2.28 12.23 5.61
N LEU A 67 2.14 11.19 6.43
CA LEU A 67 1.54 11.30 7.75
C LEU A 67 2.36 12.17 8.69
N LYS A 68 3.68 12.10 8.60
CA LYS A 68 4.55 13.01 9.35
C LYS A 68 4.32 14.48 8.98
N ARG A 69 4.21 14.79 7.68
CA ARG A 69 3.85 16.15 7.21
C ARG A 69 2.50 16.62 7.74
N LEU A 70 1.55 15.69 7.98
CA LEU A 70 0.27 15.99 8.61
C LEU A 70 0.36 16.08 10.15
N GLY A 71 1.54 15.90 10.74
CA GLY A 71 1.79 16.06 12.18
C GLY A 71 1.61 14.80 13.02
N PHE A 72 1.50 13.62 12.43
CA PHE A 72 1.49 12.35 13.19
C PHE A 72 2.86 12.08 13.79
N ILE A 73 2.87 11.57 15.03
CA ILE A 73 4.11 11.39 15.82
C ILE A 73 4.44 9.92 16.13
N ASN A 74 3.47 9.01 16.11
CA ASN A 74 3.68 7.59 16.39
C ASN A 74 3.67 6.78 15.08
N LEU A 75 4.75 6.89 14.31
CA LEU A 75 4.88 6.34 12.97
C LEU A 75 5.81 5.12 12.97
N TYR A 76 5.26 3.98 12.62
CA TYR A 76 5.93 2.68 12.57
C TYR A 76 5.95 2.16 11.14
N GLY A 77 7.04 1.54 10.75
CA GLY A 77 7.14 0.85 9.46
C GLY A 77 7.82 -0.50 9.61
N CYS A 78 7.36 -1.48 8.86
CA CYS A 78 8.05 -2.76 8.76
C CYS A 78 8.07 -3.32 7.35
N ASP A 79 9.16 -4.00 7.03
CA ASP A 79 9.37 -4.69 5.77
C ASP A 79 10.30 -5.89 5.99
N LEU A 80 10.40 -6.80 5.01
CA LEU A 80 11.40 -7.87 5.01
C LEU A 80 12.81 -7.34 4.75
N VAL A 81 12.91 -6.19 4.08
CA VAL A 81 14.17 -5.51 3.76
C VAL A 81 14.00 -4.01 3.98
N LEU A 82 14.91 -3.42 4.75
CA LEU A 82 15.03 -1.97 4.86
C LEU A 82 16.38 -1.57 4.28
N LYS A 83 16.41 -0.61 3.34
CA LYS A 83 17.67 -0.04 2.86
C LYS A 83 18.30 0.81 3.97
N SER A 84 19.59 0.62 4.21
CA SER A 84 20.37 1.60 4.96
C SER A 84 20.56 2.85 4.07
N ALA A 85 20.59 4.03 4.69
CA ALA A 85 20.85 5.33 4.04
C ALA A 85 22.13 5.39 3.18
N ASP A 86 23.02 4.40 3.31
CA ASP A 86 24.32 4.33 2.63
C ASP A 86 24.27 3.73 1.20
N ARG A 87 23.12 3.33 0.70
CA ARG A 87 23.02 2.83 -0.67
C ARG A 87 22.42 3.88 -1.59
N ASN A 88 23.28 4.41 -2.46
CA ASN A 88 22.89 5.22 -3.64
C ASN A 88 21.58 4.69 -4.27
N PRO A 89 20.63 5.56 -4.64
CA PRO A 89 19.37 5.16 -5.26
C PRO A 89 19.57 4.70 -6.72
N THR A 90 20.41 3.68 -6.93
CA THR A 90 20.72 3.12 -8.26
C THR A 90 19.90 1.86 -8.58
N PHE A 91 18.66 1.74 -8.08
CA PHE A 91 17.93 0.48 -8.21
C PHE A 91 16.84 0.41 -9.29
N PHE A 92 16.73 1.41 -10.15
CA PHE A 92 15.97 1.27 -11.40
C PHE A 92 16.84 1.46 -12.65
N THR A 93 17.99 0.78 -12.70
CA THR A 93 18.59 0.51 -13.99
C THR A 93 17.92 -0.74 -14.55
N ASN A 94 16.85 -0.55 -15.32
CA ASN A 94 16.48 -1.52 -16.32
C ASN A 94 17.73 -1.77 -17.19
N ASN A 95 18.23 -3.00 -17.19
CA ASN A 95 19.23 -3.50 -18.13
C ASN A 95 18.64 -3.58 -19.55
N ASN A 96 18.12 -2.48 -20.06
CA ASN A 96 17.80 -2.31 -21.46
C ASN A 96 18.28 -0.91 -21.86
N ASN A 97 19.31 -0.90 -22.69
CA ASN A 97 19.94 0.25 -23.33
C ASN A 97 18.92 1.14 -24.07
N ASN A 98 18.19 1.96 -23.34
CA ASN A 98 17.57 3.17 -23.84
C ASN A 98 17.62 4.20 -22.72
N SER A 99 18.50 5.16 -22.89
CA SER A 99 18.71 6.33 -22.05
C SER A 99 17.43 7.20 -22.01
N SER A 100 16.52 6.89 -21.08
CA SER A 100 15.64 7.88 -20.53
C SER A 100 16.23 8.26 -19.18
N SER A 101 16.82 9.45 -19.12
CA SER A 101 17.22 10.13 -17.91
C SER A 101 15.99 10.17 -16.98
N PHE A 102 15.97 9.32 -15.95
CA PHE A 102 15.04 9.55 -14.85
C PHE A 102 15.53 10.80 -14.14
N GLU A 103 14.81 11.90 -14.37
CA GLU A 103 14.94 13.09 -13.56
C GLU A 103 14.65 12.68 -12.11
N TYR A 104 15.57 13.00 -11.23
CA TYR A 104 15.43 12.91 -9.78
C TYR A 104 14.26 13.80 -9.39
N HIS A 105 13.06 13.20 -9.17
CA HIS A 105 11.92 13.98 -8.72
C HIS A 105 12.13 14.32 -7.23
N GLU A 106 11.94 15.59 -6.89
CA GLU A 106 11.93 16.11 -5.51
C GLU A 106 11.03 15.29 -4.56
N ASP A 107 10.13 14.47 -5.11
CA ASP A 107 9.20 13.59 -4.40
C ASP A 107 9.85 12.39 -3.70
N TYR A 108 11.11 12.02 -4.05
CA TYR A 108 11.84 10.91 -3.41
C TYR A 108 12.58 11.28 -2.13
N GLU A 109 12.91 12.56 -1.99
CA GLU A 109 13.67 13.05 -0.84
C GLU A 109 13.02 12.69 0.50
N PRO A 110 11.69 12.87 0.71
CA PRO A 110 11.04 12.53 1.96
C PRO A 110 11.07 11.02 2.30
N ILE A 111 11.07 10.16 1.28
CA ILE A 111 11.16 8.71 1.47
C ILE A 111 12.59 8.31 1.83
N ALA A 112 13.59 8.91 1.19
CA ALA A 112 14.99 8.69 1.50
C ALA A 112 15.33 9.16 2.92
N GLU A 113 14.83 10.34 3.31
CA GLU A 113 14.99 10.89 4.65
C GLU A 113 14.38 10.00 5.74
N MET A 114 13.29 9.32 5.47
CA MET A 114 12.62 8.43 6.42
C MET A 114 13.58 7.40 7.02
N TYR A 115 14.53 6.87 6.25
CA TYR A 115 15.47 5.85 6.72
C TYR A 115 16.55 6.38 7.68
N SER A 116 16.80 7.67 7.68
CA SER A 116 17.77 8.34 8.58
C SER A 116 17.10 9.06 9.74
N ASP A 117 15.82 9.33 9.65
CA ASP A 117 15.06 10.09 10.64
C ASP A 117 14.57 9.19 11.78
N LYS A 118 15.10 9.41 12.98
CA LYS A 118 14.76 8.65 14.19
C LYS A 118 13.32 8.86 14.69
N SER A 119 12.55 9.76 14.11
CA SER A 119 11.13 9.94 14.43
C SER A 119 10.26 8.81 13.87
N TYR A 120 10.77 8.05 12.90
CA TYR A 120 10.13 6.82 12.42
C TYR A 120 10.69 5.60 13.13
N GLN A 121 9.82 4.67 13.50
CA GLN A 121 10.21 3.41 14.11
C GLN A 121 10.19 2.30 13.07
N LEU A 122 11.25 2.24 12.27
CA LEU A 122 11.38 1.25 11.19
C LEU A 122 12.03 -0.03 11.72
N SER A 123 11.55 -1.18 11.26
CA SER A 123 12.08 -2.49 11.67
C SER A 123 11.94 -3.55 10.58
N ILE A 124 12.94 -4.44 10.49
CA ILE A 124 12.86 -5.62 9.62
C ILE A 124 11.98 -6.64 10.31
N ARG A 125 10.81 -6.93 9.69
CA ARG A 125 9.83 -7.88 10.24
C ARG A 125 9.07 -8.59 9.12
N ASN A 126 8.71 -9.84 9.39
CA ASN A 126 7.76 -10.57 8.58
C ASN A 126 6.34 -10.16 9.00
N LEU A 127 5.54 -9.67 8.05
CA LEU A 127 4.16 -9.23 8.29
C LEU A 127 3.17 -10.37 8.57
N GLU A 128 3.60 -11.64 8.38
CA GLU A 128 2.84 -12.81 8.82
C GLU A 128 3.05 -13.14 10.32
N ASN A 129 4.05 -12.52 10.97
CA ASN A 129 4.37 -12.60 12.39
C ASN A 129 5.30 -11.45 12.78
N THR A 130 4.73 -10.29 13.05
CA THR A 130 5.46 -9.03 13.23
C THR A 130 6.16 -8.91 14.58
N ASN A 131 5.76 -9.70 15.58
CA ASN A 131 6.19 -9.57 16.97
C ASN A 131 5.89 -8.19 17.62
N TYR A 132 4.95 -7.42 17.07
CA TYR A 132 4.38 -6.27 17.77
C TYR A 132 3.41 -6.75 18.87
N ARG A 133 3.16 -5.88 19.85
CA ARG A 133 2.19 -6.17 20.91
C ARG A 133 0.76 -6.26 20.34
N ASP A 134 -0.07 -7.04 21.01
CA ASP A 134 -1.50 -7.09 20.70
C ASP A 134 -2.11 -5.69 20.84
N GLN A 135 -3.06 -5.36 19.97
CA GLN A 135 -3.83 -4.12 20.02
C GLN A 135 -2.95 -2.86 20.15
N MET A 136 -1.89 -2.79 19.36
CA MET A 136 -0.95 -1.67 19.41
C MET A 136 -1.33 -0.52 18.49
N PHE A 137 -1.90 -0.81 17.31
CA PHE A 137 -2.07 0.17 16.25
C PHE A 137 -3.53 0.60 16.08
N ASP A 138 -3.73 1.90 15.87
CA ASP A 138 -5.03 2.47 15.49
C ASP A 138 -5.28 2.29 13.99
N TYR A 139 -4.21 2.39 13.19
CA TYR A 139 -4.25 2.21 11.74
C TYR A 139 -3.08 1.34 11.28
N VAL A 140 -3.37 0.41 10.40
CA VAL A 140 -2.35 -0.36 9.63
C VAL A 140 -2.62 -0.13 8.15
N THR A 141 -1.59 0.31 7.42
CA THR A 141 -1.61 0.48 5.96
C THR A 141 -0.82 -0.63 5.28
N SER A 142 -1.28 -1.08 4.13
CA SER A 142 -0.69 -2.12 3.29
C SER A 142 -0.85 -1.70 1.82
N LEU A 143 0.13 -0.95 1.32
CA LEU A 143 0.12 -0.36 -0.02
C LEU A 143 0.83 -1.28 -1.00
N SER A 144 0.09 -2.06 -1.80
CA SER A 144 0.66 -3.02 -2.77
C SER A 144 1.68 -3.98 -2.15
N VAL A 145 1.23 -4.80 -1.23
CA VAL A 145 2.08 -5.73 -0.47
C VAL A 145 1.61 -7.17 -0.59
N ILE A 146 0.30 -7.40 -0.47
CA ILE A 146 -0.25 -8.77 -0.36
C ILE A 146 -0.14 -9.57 -1.65
N GLU A 147 0.04 -8.90 -2.79
CA GLU A 147 0.30 -9.50 -4.10
C GLU A 147 1.66 -10.20 -4.21
N HIS A 148 2.61 -9.90 -3.33
CA HIS A 148 3.98 -10.40 -3.38
C HIS A 148 4.20 -11.72 -2.60
N GLY A 149 3.26 -12.67 -2.73
CA GLY A 149 3.40 -14.03 -2.19
C GLY A 149 3.20 -14.14 -0.68
N VAL A 150 2.46 -13.23 -0.09
CA VAL A 150 2.11 -13.23 1.32
C VAL A 150 1.12 -14.37 1.64
N ASN A 151 1.33 -15.08 2.75
CA ASN A 151 0.36 -16.03 3.26
C ASN A 151 -0.83 -15.30 3.88
N ILE A 152 -1.94 -15.28 3.17
CA ILE A 152 -3.12 -14.45 3.47
C ILE A 152 -3.76 -14.80 4.82
N GLU A 153 -3.88 -16.08 5.16
CA GLU A 153 -4.44 -16.52 6.45
C GLU A 153 -3.61 -15.99 7.62
N LYS A 154 -2.28 -16.14 7.55
CA LYS A 154 -1.38 -15.64 8.59
C LYS A 154 -1.38 -14.12 8.65
N TYR A 155 -1.41 -13.45 7.48
CA TYR A 155 -1.46 -12.00 7.39
C TYR A 155 -2.68 -11.43 8.11
N PHE A 156 -3.89 -11.86 7.76
CA PHE A 156 -5.10 -11.33 8.41
C PHE A 156 -5.17 -11.67 9.90
N LYS A 157 -4.71 -12.86 10.29
CA LYS A 157 -4.61 -13.22 11.71
C LYS A 157 -3.68 -12.28 12.48
N GLU A 158 -2.52 -11.98 11.90
CA GLU A 158 -1.52 -11.09 12.52
C GLU A 158 -2.02 -9.63 12.53
N MET A 159 -2.56 -9.14 11.42
CA MET A 159 -3.12 -7.78 11.35
C MET A 159 -4.23 -7.59 12.38
N SER A 160 -5.15 -8.55 12.47
CA SER A 160 -6.19 -8.51 13.50
C SER A 160 -5.61 -8.51 14.92
N ARG A 161 -4.57 -9.26 15.19
CA ARG A 161 -3.94 -9.31 16.52
C ARG A 161 -3.36 -7.96 16.93
N ILE A 162 -2.65 -7.28 16.02
CA ILE A 162 -1.91 -6.04 16.32
C ILE A 162 -2.77 -4.78 16.26
N ILE A 163 -3.91 -4.80 15.55
CA ILE A 163 -4.84 -3.68 15.46
C ILE A 163 -5.69 -3.62 16.72
N LYS A 164 -5.89 -2.40 17.26
CA LYS A 164 -6.79 -2.13 18.37
C LYS A 164 -8.25 -2.41 18.01
N SER A 165 -9.11 -2.67 19.00
CA SER A 165 -10.56 -2.61 18.78
C SER A 165 -10.95 -1.24 18.23
N ASN A 166 -11.78 -1.23 17.20
CA ASN A 166 -12.16 -0.06 16.40
C ASN A 166 -11.03 0.53 15.52
N GLY A 167 -9.84 -0.08 15.48
CA GLY A 167 -8.77 0.31 14.56
C GLY A 167 -9.01 -0.21 13.14
N TYR A 168 -8.19 0.21 12.21
CA TYR A 168 -8.40 0.00 10.78
C TYR A 168 -7.23 -0.71 10.11
N LEU A 169 -7.55 -1.61 9.19
CA LEU A 169 -6.66 -2.15 8.18
C LEU A 169 -7.02 -1.54 6.82
N LEU A 170 -6.08 -0.84 6.19
CA LEU A 170 -6.25 -0.18 4.90
C LEU A 170 -5.36 -0.88 3.88
N THR A 171 -5.97 -1.57 2.92
CA THR A 171 -5.24 -2.41 1.95
C THR A 171 -5.51 -1.97 0.53
N SER A 172 -4.47 -1.87 -0.27
CA SER A 172 -4.57 -1.83 -1.73
C SER A 172 -3.72 -2.92 -2.36
N THR A 173 -4.14 -3.39 -3.53
CA THR A 173 -3.44 -4.44 -4.27
C THR A 173 -3.78 -4.38 -5.76
N ASP A 174 -3.00 -5.10 -6.57
CA ASP A 174 -3.25 -5.30 -7.98
C ASP A 174 -4.51 -6.13 -8.21
N TYR A 175 -5.35 -5.70 -9.15
CA TYR A 175 -6.68 -6.26 -9.36
C TYR A 175 -7.09 -6.32 -10.84
N TRP A 176 -7.76 -7.40 -11.21
CA TRP A 176 -8.56 -7.49 -12.41
C TRP A 176 -9.77 -8.43 -12.18
N PRO A 177 -10.98 -8.15 -12.69
CA PRO A 177 -12.18 -8.96 -12.40
C PRO A 177 -12.01 -10.44 -12.67
N ASP A 178 -11.42 -10.77 -13.83
CA ASP A 178 -11.13 -12.14 -14.23
C ASP A 178 -9.69 -12.51 -13.86
N LYS A 179 -9.44 -13.78 -13.56
CA LYS A 179 -8.07 -14.23 -13.28
C LYS A 179 -7.18 -14.05 -14.50
N LEU A 180 -6.19 -13.19 -14.37
CA LEU A 180 -5.15 -13.02 -15.39
C LEU A 180 -4.11 -14.13 -15.24
N VAL A 181 -4.02 -14.96 -16.28
CA VAL A 181 -2.99 -16.00 -16.36
C VAL A 181 -1.75 -15.38 -16.99
N ASN A 182 -0.74 -15.13 -16.17
CA ASN A 182 0.54 -14.65 -16.66
C ASN A 182 1.51 -15.82 -16.83
N ASN A 183 1.82 -16.18 -18.07
CA ASN A 183 2.80 -17.22 -18.41
C ASN A 183 4.25 -16.76 -18.16
N LYS A 184 4.48 -15.46 -17.94
CA LYS A 184 5.77 -14.90 -17.55
C LYS A 184 5.75 -14.73 -16.04
N LYS A 185 6.44 -15.62 -15.33
CA LYS A 185 6.58 -15.49 -13.87
C LYS A 185 7.30 -14.18 -13.56
N ILE A 186 6.56 -13.24 -12.95
CA ILE A 186 7.17 -12.10 -12.31
C ILE A 186 7.48 -12.53 -10.90
N LEU A 187 8.69 -12.28 -10.48
CA LEU A 187 9.16 -12.66 -9.17
C LEU A 187 9.57 -11.40 -8.44
N SER A 188 8.73 -10.95 -7.51
CA SER A 188 9.19 -10.05 -6.45
C SER A 188 9.71 -10.91 -5.31
N ASN A 189 10.95 -10.69 -4.92
CA ASN A 189 11.62 -11.47 -3.87
C ASN A 189 11.57 -13.00 -4.08
N ASN A 190 11.69 -13.49 -5.32
CA ASN A 190 11.56 -14.90 -5.72
C ASN A 190 10.16 -15.50 -5.53
N THR A 191 9.14 -14.72 -5.29
CA THR A 191 7.74 -15.15 -5.26
C THR A 191 6.98 -14.59 -6.46
N PRO A 192 6.02 -15.37 -7.04
CA PRO A 192 5.18 -14.86 -8.10
C PRO A 192 4.30 -13.72 -7.60
N ASP A 193 4.31 -12.60 -8.30
CA ASP A 193 3.34 -11.53 -8.07
C ASP A 193 1.95 -11.97 -8.55
N ASN A 194 0.93 -11.62 -7.79
CA ASN A 194 -0.45 -11.97 -8.05
C ASN A 194 -1.28 -10.72 -8.40
N ILE A 195 -2.01 -10.79 -9.52
CA ILE A 195 -3.11 -9.85 -9.76
C ILE A 195 -4.38 -10.56 -9.33
N PHE A 196 -4.99 -10.07 -8.25
CA PHE A 196 -6.14 -10.72 -7.65
C PHE A 196 -7.38 -10.60 -8.54
N SER A 197 -8.11 -11.70 -8.71
CA SER A 197 -9.43 -11.69 -9.32
C SER A 197 -10.49 -11.22 -8.32
N ARG A 198 -11.70 -10.98 -8.81
CA ARG A 198 -12.83 -10.64 -7.95
C ARG A 198 -13.10 -11.73 -6.91
N GLU A 199 -13.14 -12.99 -7.32
CA GLU A 199 -13.34 -14.13 -6.43
C GLU A 199 -12.25 -14.21 -5.35
N GLU A 200 -11.00 -13.96 -5.73
CA GLU A 200 -9.88 -13.93 -4.77
C GLU A 200 -10.02 -12.78 -3.77
N ILE A 201 -10.44 -11.59 -4.20
CA ILE A 201 -10.70 -10.46 -3.28
C ILE A 201 -11.87 -10.77 -2.32
N GLU A 202 -12.95 -11.34 -2.82
CA GLU A 202 -14.09 -11.76 -1.99
C GLU A 202 -13.63 -12.78 -0.93
N ASN A 203 -12.78 -13.75 -1.31
CA ASN A 203 -12.17 -14.69 -0.36
C ASN A 203 -11.23 -14.01 0.65
N LEU A 204 -10.41 -13.03 0.23
CA LEU A 204 -9.58 -12.23 1.14
C LEU A 204 -10.43 -11.55 2.22
N VAL A 205 -11.56 -10.95 1.81
CA VAL A 205 -12.50 -10.30 2.72
C VAL A 205 -13.08 -11.30 3.71
N GLU A 206 -13.53 -12.47 3.25
CA GLU A 206 -14.05 -13.52 4.14
C GLU A 206 -13.01 -13.98 5.18
N ILE A 207 -11.75 -14.12 4.76
CA ILE A 207 -10.65 -14.45 5.69
C ILE A 207 -10.47 -13.35 6.72
N GLY A 208 -10.51 -12.08 6.31
CA GLY A 208 -10.46 -10.94 7.21
C GLY A 208 -11.61 -10.96 8.22
N GLU A 209 -12.83 -11.21 7.76
CA GLU A 209 -14.03 -11.27 8.61
C GLU A 209 -13.97 -12.42 9.62
N LYS A 210 -13.49 -13.59 9.24
CA LYS A 210 -13.24 -14.72 10.15
C LYS A 210 -12.22 -14.38 11.24
N ASN A 211 -11.36 -13.40 11.00
CA ASN A 211 -10.39 -12.88 11.96
C ASN A 211 -10.87 -11.63 12.72
N GLY A 212 -12.15 -11.23 12.60
CA GLY A 212 -12.75 -10.10 13.31
C GLY A 212 -12.49 -8.72 12.68
N LEU A 213 -12.11 -8.69 11.41
CA LEU A 213 -11.98 -7.46 10.62
C LEU A 213 -13.16 -7.35 9.67
N LYS A 214 -13.96 -6.29 9.74
CA LYS A 214 -15.16 -6.10 8.90
C LYS A 214 -14.96 -4.96 7.91
N LEU A 215 -15.40 -5.13 6.68
CA LEU A 215 -15.45 -4.03 5.71
C LEU A 215 -16.21 -2.85 6.29
N ILE A 216 -15.69 -1.63 6.13
CA ILE A 216 -16.38 -0.39 6.55
C ILE A 216 -17.60 -0.09 5.68
N GLU A 217 -17.59 -0.54 4.44
CA GLU A 217 -18.70 -0.51 3.48
C GLU A 217 -18.47 -1.61 2.41
N PRO A 218 -19.49 -2.02 1.65
CA PRO A 218 -19.31 -2.95 0.54
C PRO A 218 -18.30 -2.43 -0.49
N ILE A 219 -17.61 -3.36 -1.17
CA ILE A 219 -16.67 -3.00 -2.24
C ILE A 219 -17.46 -2.68 -3.51
N ASP A 220 -17.18 -1.51 -4.11
CA ASP A 220 -17.64 -1.16 -5.44
C ASP A 220 -16.67 -1.73 -6.48
N PHE A 221 -17.06 -2.84 -7.09
CA PHE A 221 -16.28 -3.55 -8.11
C PHE A 221 -16.47 -3.00 -9.54
N GLU A 222 -17.23 -1.90 -9.70
CA GLU A 222 -17.37 -1.28 -11.03
C GLU A 222 -16.01 -0.78 -11.52
N TYR A 223 -15.66 -1.12 -12.74
CA TYR A 223 -14.46 -0.63 -13.43
C TYR A 223 -14.82 -0.15 -14.84
N LYS A 224 -13.97 0.70 -15.43
CA LYS A 224 -14.17 1.21 -16.80
C LYS A 224 -12.96 0.93 -17.67
N ASP A 225 -11.77 1.21 -17.14
CA ASP A 225 -10.53 1.15 -17.88
C ASP A 225 -9.47 0.32 -17.15
N LYS A 226 -8.56 -0.25 -17.91
CA LYS A 226 -7.30 -0.80 -17.40
C LYS A 226 -6.32 0.36 -17.23
N VAL A 227 -6.24 0.92 -16.03
CA VAL A 227 -5.51 2.16 -15.75
C VAL A 227 -4.01 1.91 -15.59
N VAL A 228 -3.63 0.69 -15.22
CA VAL A 228 -2.25 0.33 -14.93
C VAL A 228 -1.70 -0.52 -16.07
N ARG A 229 -0.52 -0.13 -16.56
CA ARG A 229 0.21 -0.88 -17.58
C ARG A 229 1.53 -1.40 -17.03
N TRP A 230 1.72 -2.71 -17.09
CA TRP A 230 2.99 -3.34 -16.75
C TRP A 230 3.76 -3.70 -18.02
N ASN A 231 4.58 -2.77 -18.49
CA ASN A 231 5.24 -2.85 -19.80
C ASN A 231 6.18 -4.05 -19.94
N SER A 232 6.87 -4.48 -18.89
CA SER A 232 7.84 -5.59 -18.97
C SER A 232 7.22 -6.93 -19.31
N ILE A 233 5.94 -7.10 -19.06
CA ILE A 233 5.18 -8.32 -19.29
C ILE A 233 3.98 -8.14 -20.20
N ASP A 234 3.78 -6.91 -20.73
CA ASP A 234 2.68 -6.58 -21.62
C ASP A 234 1.31 -6.86 -21.00
N LEU A 235 1.09 -6.40 -19.78
CA LEU A 235 -0.12 -6.66 -19.02
C LEU A 235 -0.78 -5.37 -18.57
N ASP A 236 -2.11 -5.28 -18.79
CA ASP A 236 -2.95 -4.20 -18.33
C ASP A 236 -3.91 -4.69 -17.24
N PHE A 237 -4.02 -3.91 -16.16
CA PHE A 237 -4.88 -4.20 -15.02
C PHE A 237 -5.29 -2.90 -14.30
N THR A 238 -5.81 -2.99 -13.11
CA THR A 238 -6.12 -1.83 -12.26
C THR A 238 -5.79 -2.13 -10.80
N PHE A 239 -6.10 -1.20 -9.91
CA PHE A 239 -5.95 -1.38 -8.46
C PHE A 239 -7.30 -1.54 -7.79
N ILE A 240 -7.30 -2.20 -6.64
CA ILE A 240 -8.42 -2.22 -5.71
C ILE A 240 -7.95 -1.73 -4.35
N PHE A 241 -8.82 -1.00 -3.66
CA PHE A 241 -8.62 -0.56 -2.29
C PHE A 241 -9.82 -0.97 -1.44
N PHE A 242 -9.54 -1.50 -0.26
CA PHE A 242 -10.56 -1.77 0.75
C PHE A 242 -10.03 -1.49 2.17
N ALA A 243 -10.92 -0.98 2.99
CA ALA A 243 -10.69 -0.70 4.40
C ALA A 243 -11.56 -1.62 5.25
N MET A 244 -10.94 -2.23 6.23
CA MET A 244 -11.61 -3.07 7.22
C MET A 244 -11.40 -2.48 8.61
N ARG A 245 -12.41 -2.61 9.48
CA ARG A 245 -12.37 -2.18 10.87
C ARG A 245 -12.42 -3.40 11.78
N LYS A 246 -11.61 -3.38 12.82
CA LYS A 246 -11.65 -4.41 13.84
C LYS A 246 -12.81 -4.17 14.81
N ASP A 247 -13.55 -5.23 15.12
CA ASP A 247 -14.61 -5.21 16.15
C ASP A 247 -14.07 -4.92 17.55
#